data_1b986e101fdc38955fee89697576ad91
#
_entry.id   1b986e101fdc38955fee89697576ad91
#
_cell.length_a   1.000
_cell.length_b   1.000
_cell.length_c   1.000
_cell.angle_alpha   90.00
_cell.angle_beta   90.00
_cell.angle_gamma   90.00
#
_symmetry.space_group_name_H-M   'P 1'
#
loop_
_entity.id
_entity.type
_entity.pdbx_description
1 polymer ?
#
loop_
_entity_poly.entity_id
_entity_poly.type
_entity_poly.pdbx_seq_one_letter_code
_entity_poly.pdbx_strand_id
1 'polypeptide(L)'
;MSAWLLCILNSLAGSHDVKGGALYGNGAFMGFEGNYNLGEVAGAAEQTATMNVCFNAPYEDSTEYKEKVKAGKNPYPASHVYHPMNPGYVAGNAAEMFVALANKDPYPAKALINWRSNVLYSASSINSKVIDAVKDPKSLPLFVAIDAFINETNCYADYIIPDRVMYEEYACDRTWGNFNVCVVAGVPVVEPRTVVNKKGRHVCMEEFLFDCAAAMKLPGFGKGAIAKKDGGKADLLTYDDWYARYLSNVAEQCANLPKVTASDRKFAGLDRAMKMVSPRLTKAEAAKVEALLSRGGYYDEPERYNGNFMFNGGGKYLQFFNPAMPAIRHCYSGKPYPGVPVLDEPRFFNGDSWSKHWSKKDFPLLMSSFKPILRSNYSVAFAHCTEISPENFVQVHSATAKKLGLKKGDKVRIVSPNGTPAQGILYCDEGVAPGAVCIAHAYGHWAYGAEDRIVDGKKLPGIKARAGGVAVNHLVPYDPTRPGKVSALNDYWAAGNCRTGIPVRLEKI
;
A
#
# COMPACT_ATOMS: atom_id res chain seq x y z
N MET A 1 -18.42 3.70 2.52
CA MET A 1 -19.90 3.57 2.54
C MET A 1 -20.39 2.25 1.95
N SER A 2 -20.01 1.87 0.72
CA SER A 2 -20.49 0.61 0.08
C SER A 2 -20.19 -0.65 0.90
N ALA A 3 -18.98 -0.79 1.46
CA ALA A 3 -18.65 -1.94 2.30
C ALA A 3 -19.53 -2.02 3.55
N TRP A 4 -19.83 -0.88 4.18
CA TRP A 4 -20.75 -0.83 5.33
C TRP A 4 -22.16 -1.26 4.95
N LEU A 5 -22.68 -0.79 3.80
CA LEU A 5 -23.98 -1.23 3.28
C LEU A 5 -24.01 -2.72 2.99
N LEU A 6 -22.95 -3.29 2.43
CA LEU A 6 -22.84 -4.75 2.21
C LEU A 6 -22.85 -5.52 3.54
N CYS A 7 -22.19 -5.02 4.58
CA CYS A 7 -22.25 -5.61 5.91
C CYS A 7 -23.69 -5.59 6.47
N ILE A 8 -24.40 -4.46 6.32
CA ILE A 8 -25.79 -4.33 6.75
C ILE A 8 -26.69 -5.34 5.98
N LEU A 9 -26.54 -5.44 4.66
CA LEU A 9 -27.31 -6.39 3.83
C LEU A 9 -27.06 -7.84 4.25
N ASN A 10 -25.80 -8.23 4.48
CA ASN A 10 -25.47 -9.55 4.96
C ASN A 10 -26.09 -9.86 6.33
N SER A 11 -26.12 -8.88 7.23
CA SER A 11 -26.76 -9.03 8.54
C SER A 11 -28.27 -9.16 8.43
N LEU A 12 -28.91 -8.35 7.59
CA LEU A 12 -30.36 -8.43 7.35
C LEU A 12 -30.77 -9.75 6.68
N ALA A 13 -29.91 -10.28 5.80
CA ALA A 13 -30.12 -11.58 5.14
C ALA A 13 -29.81 -12.77 6.07
N GLY A 14 -29.34 -12.54 7.30
CA GLY A 14 -28.97 -13.60 8.23
C GLY A 14 -27.72 -14.38 7.82
N SER A 15 -26.91 -13.85 6.89
CA SER A 15 -25.70 -14.51 6.37
C SER A 15 -24.42 -14.09 7.10
N HIS A 16 -24.53 -13.32 8.18
CA HIS A 16 -23.38 -12.85 8.95
C HIS A 16 -22.91 -13.91 9.96
N ASP A 17 -21.62 -14.28 9.90
CA ASP A 17 -20.94 -15.23 10.79
C ASP A 17 -21.59 -16.65 10.88
N VAL A 18 -22.38 -17.03 9.89
CA VAL A 18 -22.96 -18.37 9.79
C VAL A 18 -22.16 -19.25 8.84
N LYS A 19 -22.31 -20.58 8.97
CA LYS A 19 -21.67 -21.53 8.05
C LYS A 19 -22.08 -21.27 6.61
N GLY A 20 -21.10 -21.04 5.74
CA GLY A 20 -21.32 -20.68 4.33
C GLY A 20 -21.69 -19.23 4.08
N GLY A 21 -21.76 -18.40 5.12
CA GLY A 21 -22.07 -16.99 5.02
C GLY A 21 -20.83 -16.09 4.98
N ALA A 22 -21.07 -14.78 5.09
CA ALA A 22 -20.04 -13.78 5.17
C ALA A 22 -19.42 -13.78 6.58
N LEU A 23 -18.11 -13.92 6.63
CA LEU A 23 -17.37 -13.94 7.90
C LEU A 23 -16.76 -12.56 8.17
N TYR A 24 -16.94 -12.09 9.39
CA TYR A 24 -16.27 -10.91 9.91
C TYR A 24 -15.07 -11.33 10.76
N GLY A 25 -13.91 -11.25 10.21
CA GLY A 25 -12.68 -11.53 10.93
C GLY A 25 -11.70 -10.38 10.77
N ASN A 26 -11.40 -9.73 11.87
CA ASN A 26 -10.09 -9.17 12.07
C ASN A 26 -9.35 -10.17 12.93
N GLY A 27 -8.37 -10.86 12.37
CA GLY A 27 -7.46 -11.64 13.18
C GLY A 27 -6.88 -10.74 14.27
N ALA A 28 -6.86 -11.20 15.49
CA ALA A 28 -6.10 -10.53 16.52
C ALA A 28 -4.63 -10.55 16.08
N PHE A 29 -4.00 -9.39 16.11
CA PHE A 29 -2.60 -9.26 15.72
C PHE A 29 -1.72 -9.55 16.93
N MET A 30 -0.70 -10.37 16.74
CA MET A 30 0.39 -10.42 17.69
C MET A 30 1.17 -9.10 17.60
N GLY A 31 1.47 -8.50 18.73
CA GLY A 31 2.35 -7.33 18.81
C GLY A 31 3.79 -7.69 18.48
N PHE A 32 4.62 -6.68 18.40
CA PHE A 32 6.08 -6.84 18.24
C PHE A 32 6.82 -6.65 19.57
N GLU A 33 6.06 -6.47 20.65
CA GLU A 33 6.58 -6.29 21.98
C GLU A 33 7.13 -7.61 22.52
N GLY A 34 8.23 -7.52 23.22
CA GLY A 34 8.91 -8.66 23.85
C GLY A 34 10.05 -8.18 24.74
N ASN A 35 11.04 -9.02 24.95
CA ASN A 35 12.21 -8.68 25.75
C ASN A 35 13.02 -7.52 25.15
N TYR A 36 13.03 -7.38 23.82
CA TYR A 36 13.80 -6.36 23.11
C TYR A 36 12.90 -5.19 22.74
N ASN A 37 13.22 -3.98 23.18
CA ASN A 37 12.52 -2.77 22.76
C ASN A 37 13.01 -2.34 21.37
N LEU A 38 12.21 -2.66 20.34
CA LEU A 38 12.50 -2.36 18.93
C LEU A 38 11.73 -1.13 18.40
N GLY A 39 10.86 -0.56 19.20
CA GLY A 39 9.93 0.50 18.76
C GLY A 39 10.29 1.90 19.22
N GLU A 40 10.89 2.04 20.40
CA GLU A 40 11.17 3.34 20.99
C GLU A 40 12.69 3.55 21.15
N VAL A 41 13.15 4.71 20.72
CA VAL A 41 14.55 5.09 20.80
C VAL A 41 14.67 6.42 21.50
N ALA A 42 15.32 6.44 22.65
CA ALA A 42 15.58 7.66 23.38
C ALA A 42 16.41 8.64 22.53
N GLY A 43 15.94 9.86 22.39
CA GLY A 43 16.58 10.91 21.60
C GLY A 43 16.31 10.84 20.09
N ALA A 44 15.46 9.93 19.63
CA ALA A 44 14.97 9.96 18.25
C ALA A 44 14.08 11.17 18.02
N ALA A 45 14.11 11.71 16.81
CA ALA A 45 13.18 12.76 16.40
C ALA A 45 11.78 12.19 16.24
N GLU A 46 10.79 12.89 16.76
CA GLU A 46 9.40 12.57 16.51
C GLU A 46 8.97 13.04 15.11
N GLN A 47 8.02 12.32 14.52
CA GLN A 47 7.35 12.78 13.31
C GLN A 47 6.51 14.00 13.65
N THR A 48 6.83 15.15 13.08
CA THR A 48 6.15 16.41 13.39
C THR A 48 5.02 16.73 12.43
N ALA A 49 5.08 16.25 11.18
CA ALA A 49 4.04 16.44 10.17
C ALA A 49 4.09 15.32 9.12
N THR A 50 3.00 15.13 8.42
CA THR A 50 2.95 14.23 7.27
C THR A 50 2.63 15.01 5.99
N MET A 51 3.30 14.65 4.91
CA MET A 51 3.01 15.21 3.59
C MET A 51 1.78 14.56 2.92
N ASN A 52 1.22 13.58 3.55
CA ASN A 52 0.11 12.79 3.03
C ASN A 52 -1.24 13.43 3.37
N VAL A 53 -1.51 14.57 2.78
CA VAL A 53 -2.69 15.40 3.06
C VAL A 53 -3.64 15.43 1.86
N CYS A 54 -4.93 15.48 2.14
CA CYS A 54 -5.99 15.57 1.14
C CYS A 54 -6.74 16.90 1.21
N PHE A 55 -6.02 17.99 1.48
CA PHE A 55 -6.62 19.31 1.53
C PHE A 55 -6.37 20.10 0.26
N ASN A 56 -7.26 21.02 0.01
CA ASN A 56 -7.06 22.08 -0.95
C ASN A 56 -6.69 23.42 -0.27
N ALA A 57 -6.29 23.38 1.00
CA ALA A 57 -5.77 24.48 1.80
C ALA A 57 -4.63 23.98 2.70
N PRO A 58 -3.77 24.84 3.24
CA PRO A 58 -2.77 24.46 4.24
C PRO A 58 -3.38 23.75 5.42
N TYR A 59 -2.65 22.79 5.99
CA TYR A 59 -3.15 22.03 7.16
C TYR A 59 -3.48 22.94 8.34
N GLU A 60 -2.70 23.98 8.53
CA GLU A 60 -2.89 24.97 9.59
C GLU A 60 -4.24 25.70 9.49
N ASP A 61 -4.83 25.75 8.31
CA ASP A 61 -6.16 26.29 8.08
C ASP A 61 -7.28 25.30 8.34
N SER A 62 -6.95 24.01 8.50
CA SER A 62 -7.93 22.96 8.73
C SER A 62 -8.64 23.08 10.07
N THR A 63 -9.85 22.55 10.12
CA THR A 63 -10.62 22.45 11.37
C THR A 63 -9.89 21.59 12.39
N GLU A 64 -9.29 20.47 11.96
CA GLU A 64 -8.54 19.58 12.84
C GLU A 64 -7.37 20.28 13.52
N TYR A 65 -6.55 21.02 12.77
CA TYR A 65 -5.45 21.79 13.33
C TYR A 65 -5.93 22.80 14.37
N LYS A 66 -6.92 23.60 14.02
CA LYS A 66 -7.48 24.64 14.92
C LYS A 66 -8.08 24.06 16.17
N GLU A 67 -8.78 22.91 16.09
CA GLU A 67 -9.34 22.23 17.26
C GLU A 67 -8.25 21.65 18.17
N LYS A 68 -7.18 21.08 17.62
CA LYS A 68 -6.03 20.60 18.39
C LYS A 68 -5.30 21.75 19.11
N VAL A 69 -5.05 22.85 18.41
CA VAL A 69 -4.42 24.04 18.98
C VAL A 69 -5.29 24.60 20.10
N LYS A 70 -6.61 24.76 19.87
CA LYS A 70 -7.56 25.25 20.87
C LYS A 70 -7.61 24.35 22.12
N ALA A 71 -7.43 23.04 21.92
CA ALA A 71 -7.40 22.06 23.02
C ALA A 71 -6.02 21.98 23.73
N GLY A 72 -5.05 22.82 23.35
CA GLY A 72 -3.68 22.77 23.90
C GLY A 72 -2.91 21.50 23.54
N LYS A 73 -3.33 20.78 22.49
CA LYS A 73 -2.65 19.57 21.99
C LYS A 73 -1.67 19.92 20.88
N ASN A 74 -0.62 19.11 20.75
CA ASN A 74 0.25 19.22 19.56
C ASN A 74 -0.59 18.91 18.31
N PRO A 75 -0.71 19.87 17.35
CA PRO A 75 -1.45 19.63 16.12
C PRO A 75 -0.75 18.64 15.19
N TYR A 76 0.55 18.40 15.36
CA TYR A 76 1.35 17.48 14.59
C TYR A 76 1.75 16.23 15.41
N PRO A 77 2.05 15.07 14.78
CA PRO A 77 1.76 14.75 13.38
C PRO A 77 0.26 14.67 13.17
N ALA A 78 -0.16 15.13 12.02
CA ALA A 78 -1.55 15.00 11.66
C ALA A 78 -1.63 14.11 10.44
N SER A 79 -2.43 13.09 10.52
CA SER A 79 -2.99 12.54 9.30
C SER A 79 -4.28 13.29 9.04
N HIS A 80 -4.30 13.90 7.91
CA HIS A 80 -5.38 14.78 7.54
C HIS A 80 -6.56 14.03 6.94
N VAL A 81 -6.40 12.70 6.78
CA VAL A 81 -7.44 11.87 6.20
C VAL A 81 -7.70 10.71 7.15
N TYR A 82 -8.77 10.82 7.88
CA TYR A 82 -9.30 9.72 8.67
C TYR A 82 -10.20 8.87 7.78
N HIS A 83 -10.00 7.56 7.84
CA HIS A 83 -10.97 6.65 7.27
C HIS A 83 -12.22 6.67 8.16
N PRO A 84 -13.40 7.06 7.65
CA PRO A 84 -14.59 7.26 8.48
C PRO A 84 -15.03 5.98 9.22
N MET A 85 -14.78 4.81 8.67
CA MET A 85 -15.10 3.51 9.29
C MET A 85 -14.14 3.10 10.42
N ASN A 86 -13.02 3.76 10.54
CA ASN A 86 -12.03 3.51 11.58
C ASN A 86 -11.37 4.83 12.02
N PRO A 87 -12.00 5.55 12.93
CA PRO A 87 -11.56 6.89 13.33
C PRO A 87 -10.18 6.93 14.00
N GLY A 88 -9.66 5.80 14.45
CA GLY A 88 -8.29 5.69 14.95
C GLY A 88 -7.25 5.31 13.91
N TYR A 89 -7.68 5.00 12.68
CA TYR A 89 -6.79 4.59 11.61
C TYR A 89 -6.46 5.76 10.70
N VAL A 90 -5.22 6.12 10.73
CA VAL A 90 -4.66 7.17 9.89
C VAL A 90 -4.15 6.52 8.61
N ALA A 91 -4.98 6.53 7.57
CA ALA A 91 -4.59 5.99 6.27
C ALA A 91 -3.99 7.10 5.42
N GLY A 92 -2.71 6.98 5.14
CA GLY A 92 -2.06 7.79 4.14
C GLY A 92 -2.59 7.49 2.72
N ASN A 93 -2.72 8.54 1.91
CA ASN A 93 -3.00 8.43 0.49
C ASN A 93 -1.72 8.70 -0.30
N ALA A 94 -1.15 7.65 -0.89
CA ALA A 94 0.12 7.74 -1.59
C ALA A 94 0.10 8.73 -2.77
N ALA A 95 -1.03 8.91 -3.45
CA ALA A 95 -1.16 9.92 -4.50
C ALA A 95 -1.03 11.34 -3.94
N GLU A 96 -1.63 11.59 -2.78
CA GLU A 96 -1.56 12.89 -2.12
C GLU A 96 -0.15 13.25 -1.67
N MET A 97 0.66 12.29 -1.29
CA MET A 97 2.08 12.55 -0.98
C MET A 97 2.82 13.16 -2.17
N PHE A 98 2.64 12.60 -3.38
CA PHE A 98 3.30 13.13 -4.58
C PHE A 98 2.66 14.44 -5.07
N VAL A 99 1.36 14.60 -4.87
CA VAL A 99 0.66 15.88 -5.12
C VAL A 99 1.17 16.96 -4.17
N ALA A 100 1.30 16.66 -2.88
CA ALA A 100 1.85 17.55 -1.87
C ALA A 100 3.30 17.96 -2.18
N LEU A 101 4.12 16.98 -2.60
CA LEU A 101 5.49 17.25 -3.05
C LEU A 101 5.52 18.21 -4.23
N ALA A 102 4.67 18.01 -5.25
CA ALA A 102 4.60 18.86 -6.43
C ALA A 102 4.09 20.28 -6.11
N ASN A 103 3.18 20.41 -5.16
CA ASN A 103 2.66 21.68 -4.70
C ASN A 103 3.56 22.37 -3.66
N LYS A 104 4.52 21.65 -3.05
CA LYS A 104 5.34 22.06 -1.90
C LYS A 104 4.48 22.42 -0.66
N ASP A 105 3.41 21.69 -0.47
CA ASP A 105 2.40 21.88 0.56
C ASP A 105 2.15 20.53 1.28
N PRO A 106 2.21 20.46 2.62
CA PRO A 106 2.32 21.54 3.61
C PRO A 106 3.74 22.10 3.80
N TYR A 107 4.75 21.49 3.21
CA TYR A 107 6.15 21.94 3.25
C TYR A 107 6.92 21.41 2.03
N PRO A 108 8.02 22.06 1.63
CA PRO A 108 8.87 21.57 0.55
C PRO A 108 9.64 20.32 1.02
N ALA A 109 9.53 19.22 0.28
CA ALA A 109 10.33 18.04 0.53
C ALA A 109 11.80 18.31 0.27
N LYS A 110 12.69 17.79 1.13
CA LYS A 110 14.14 17.85 0.95
C LYS A 110 14.73 16.52 0.50
N ALA A 111 14.14 15.42 0.94
CA ALA A 111 14.53 14.08 0.55
C ALA A 111 13.32 13.15 0.54
N LEU A 112 13.35 12.17 -0.36
CA LEU A 112 12.41 11.05 -0.42
C LEU A 112 13.20 9.76 -0.41
N ILE A 113 12.85 8.85 0.51
CA ILE A 113 13.30 7.46 0.48
C ILE A 113 12.07 6.62 0.11
N ASN A 114 12.10 5.97 -1.05
CA ASN A 114 11.02 5.13 -1.56
C ASN A 114 11.43 3.66 -1.50
N TRP A 115 10.77 2.89 -0.67
CA TRP A 115 11.03 1.47 -0.52
C TRP A 115 9.92 0.64 -1.13
N ARG A 116 10.27 -0.22 -2.09
CA ARG A 116 9.40 -1.22 -2.75
C ARG A 116 8.03 -0.66 -3.18
N SER A 117 8.01 0.61 -3.60
CA SER A 117 6.77 1.30 -3.95
C SER A 117 6.82 1.87 -5.36
N ASN A 118 5.70 1.74 -6.07
CA ASN A 118 5.55 2.23 -7.45
C ASN A 118 4.35 3.18 -7.58
N VAL A 119 4.36 4.26 -6.80
CA VAL A 119 3.22 5.18 -6.66
C VAL A 119 2.91 5.91 -7.93
N LEU A 120 3.91 6.39 -8.69
CA LEU A 120 3.68 7.13 -9.94
C LEU A 120 2.93 6.31 -10.99
N TYR A 121 3.02 4.98 -10.91
CA TYR A 121 2.24 4.08 -11.75
C TYR A 121 0.92 3.64 -11.09
N SER A 122 0.96 3.28 -9.82
CA SER A 122 -0.16 2.62 -9.14
C SER A 122 -1.22 3.56 -8.59
N ALA A 123 -0.88 4.83 -8.33
CA ALA A 123 -1.83 5.82 -7.88
C ALA A 123 -2.60 6.45 -9.04
N SER A 124 -3.86 6.79 -8.78
CA SER A 124 -4.68 7.52 -9.75
C SER A 124 -4.36 9.02 -9.75
N SER A 125 -4.77 9.71 -10.81
CA SER A 125 -4.58 11.16 -10.99
C SER A 125 -3.12 11.62 -11.05
N ILE A 126 -2.17 10.72 -11.22
CA ILE A 126 -0.78 11.10 -11.50
C ILE A 126 -0.67 11.54 -12.96
N ASN A 127 -0.22 12.76 -13.17
CA ASN A 127 -0.05 13.37 -14.47
C ASN A 127 1.40 13.83 -14.69
N SER A 128 1.69 14.35 -15.87
CA SER A 128 3.04 14.82 -16.24
C SER A 128 3.59 15.85 -15.26
N LYS A 129 2.76 16.76 -14.73
CA LYS A 129 3.21 17.81 -13.80
C LYS A 129 3.73 17.23 -12.47
N VAL A 130 3.10 16.13 -11.97
CA VAL A 130 3.59 15.42 -10.79
C VAL A 130 4.92 14.75 -11.10
N ILE A 131 5.01 14.08 -12.26
CA ILE A 131 6.25 13.43 -12.70
C ILE A 131 7.36 14.46 -12.90
N ASP A 132 7.06 15.59 -13.50
CA ASP A 132 8.03 16.69 -13.70
C ASP A 132 8.54 17.26 -12.38
N ALA A 133 7.66 17.38 -11.37
CA ALA A 133 8.06 17.82 -10.03
C ALA A 133 8.99 16.79 -9.32
N VAL A 134 8.79 15.51 -9.54
CA VAL A 134 9.68 14.45 -9.01
C VAL A 134 11.06 14.51 -9.67
N LYS A 135 11.12 14.88 -10.95
CA LYS A 135 12.37 15.03 -11.71
C LYS A 135 13.13 16.32 -11.41
N ASP A 136 12.44 17.34 -10.89
CA ASP A 136 13.02 18.65 -10.65
C ASP A 136 13.75 18.69 -9.31
N PRO A 137 15.08 18.85 -9.28
CA PRO A 137 15.86 18.92 -8.03
C PRO A 137 15.51 20.16 -7.17
N LYS A 138 14.82 21.18 -7.73
CA LYS A 138 14.29 22.30 -6.94
C LYS A 138 13.01 21.92 -6.19
N SER A 139 12.33 20.88 -6.62
CA SER A 139 11.13 20.34 -5.97
C SER A 139 11.44 19.17 -5.07
N LEU A 140 12.36 18.30 -5.49
CA LEU A 140 12.85 17.14 -4.72
C LEU A 140 14.39 17.07 -4.83
N PRO A 141 15.14 17.70 -3.90
CA PRO A 141 16.60 17.75 -3.97
C PRO A 141 17.33 16.43 -3.86
N LEU A 142 16.73 15.43 -3.23
CA LEU A 142 17.28 14.08 -3.09
C LEU A 142 16.18 13.02 -3.18
N PHE A 143 16.32 12.11 -4.13
CA PHE A 143 15.45 10.93 -4.24
C PHE A 143 16.28 9.65 -4.18
N VAL A 144 16.07 8.86 -3.13
CA VAL A 144 16.67 7.54 -2.95
C VAL A 144 15.59 6.47 -3.10
N ALA A 145 15.79 5.54 -4.01
CA ALA A 145 14.95 4.37 -4.15
C ALA A 145 15.63 3.11 -3.62
N ILE A 146 14.89 2.24 -2.96
CA ILE A 146 15.36 0.96 -2.46
C ILE A 146 14.40 -0.11 -2.99
N ASP A 147 14.84 -0.91 -3.95
CA ASP A 147 13.98 -1.90 -4.61
C ASP A 147 14.82 -2.99 -5.29
N ALA A 148 14.19 -4.12 -5.54
CA ALA A 148 14.76 -5.19 -6.36
C ALA A 148 14.65 -4.90 -7.88
N PHE A 149 13.78 -3.97 -8.27
CA PHE A 149 13.49 -3.63 -9.67
C PHE A 149 13.49 -2.12 -9.90
N ILE A 150 13.87 -1.70 -11.11
CA ILE A 150 13.68 -0.31 -11.55
C ILE A 150 12.26 -0.18 -12.09
N ASN A 151 11.38 0.39 -11.28
CA ASN A 151 9.99 0.65 -11.61
C ASN A 151 9.73 2.09 -12.08
N GLU A 152 8.48 2.43 -12.39
CA GLU A 152 8.08 3.73 -12.92
C GLU A 152 8.31 4.90 -11.96
N THR A 153 8.41 4.63 -10.66
CA THR A 153 8.74 5.64 -9.65
C THR A 153 10.25 5.72 -9.46
N ASN A 154 10.88 4.58 -9.28
CA ASN A 154 12.32 4.47 -8.97
C ASN A 154 13.22 4.91 -10.13
N CYS A 155 12.73 4.85 -11.37
CA CYS A 155 13.51 5.25 -12.54
C CYS A 155 13.86 6.76 -12.57
N TYR A 156 13.30 7.55 -11.67
CA TYR A 156 13.61 8.98 -11.49
C TYR A 156 14.48 9.28 -10.27
N ALA A 157 14.89 8.25 -9.52
CA ALA A 157 15.71 8.42 -8.33
C ALA A 157 17.16 8.82 -8.67
N ASP A 158 17.77 9.63 -7.80
CA ASP A 158 19.19 9.97 -7.87
C ASP A 158 20.06 8.78 -7.52
N TYR A 159 19.59 7.95 -6.56
CA TYR A 159 20.26 6.72 -6.12
C TYR A 159 19.27 5.57 -6.08
N ILE A 160 19.67 4.43 -6.62
CA ILE A 160 18.91 3.18 -6.53
C ILE A 160 19.74 2.19 -5.72
N ILE A 161 19.23 1.83 -4.54
CA ILE A 161 19.85 0.86 -3.64
C ILE A 161 19.22 -0.51 -3.95
N PRO A 162 20.02 -1.51 -4.36
CA PRO A 162 19.50 -2.85 -4.59
C PRO A 162 18.93 -3.44 -3.30
N ASP A 163 17.74 -4.05 -3.40
CA ASP A 163 17.10 -4.72 -2.27
C ASP A 163 16.95 -6.22 -2.55
N ARG A 164 16.78 -6.98 -1.48
CA ARG A 164 16.54 -8.41 -1.53
C ARG A 164 15.15 -8.71 -2.11
N VAL A 165 14.98 -9.87 -2.71
CA VAL A 165 13.65 -10.39 -3.04
C VAL A 165 13.17 -11.31 -1.92
N MET A 166 11.86 -11.60 -1.89
CA MET A 166 11.21 -12.34 -0.80
C MET A 166 11.84 -13.69 -0.44
N TYR A 167 12.51 -14.36 -1.39
CA TYR A 167 13.19 -15.63 -1.13
C TYR A 167 14.61 -15.47 -0.55
N GLU A 168 15.11 -14.26 -0.48
CA GLU A 168 16.45 -13.89 0.02
C GLU A 168 16.42 -13.27 1.41
N GLU A 169 15.23 -13.10 2.00
CA GLU A 169 15.05 -12.39 3.27
C GLU A 169 14.32 -13.20 4.32
N TYR A 170 14.49 -12.79 5.58
CA TYR A 170 13.64 -13.24 6.67
C TYR A 170 12.29 -12.54 6.54
N ALA A 171 11.24 -13.27 6.81
CA ALA A 171 9.89 -12.72 6.87
C ALA A 171 9.31 -12.98 8.26
N CYS A 172 8.66 -11.98 8.82
CA CYS A 172 7.78 -12.14 9.94
C CYS A 172 6.68 -11.11 9.81
N ASP A 173 5.47 -11.55 9.53
CA ASP A 173 4.36 -10.67 9.23
C ASP A 173 3.04 -11.22 9.77
N ARG A 174 2.09 -10.32 9.93
CA ARG A 174 0.72 -10.60 10.35
C ARG A 174 -0.15 -10.71 9.12
N THR A 175 -0.97 -11.74 9.07
CA THR A 175 -1.92 -11.92 7.98
C THR A 175 -3.24 -11.20 8.28
N TRP A 176 -3.68 -10.39 7.35
CA TRP A 176 -4.97 -9.73 7.42
C TRP A 176 -6.12 -10.67 7.07
N GLY A 177 -7.28 -10.48 7.73
CA GLY A 177 -8.51 -11.17 7.38
C GLY A 177 -8.60 -12.61 7.90
N ASN A 178 -7.72 -13.02 8.81
CA ASN A 178 -7.81 -14.32 9.47
C ASN A 178 -8.65 -14.24 10.73
N PHE A 179 -9.33 -15.34 11.05
CA PHE A 179 -10.09 -15.48 12.29
C PHE A 179 -9.19 -15.81 13.49
N ASN A 180 -8.05 -16.39 13.22
CA ASN A 180 -7.11 -16.86 14.21
C ASN A 180 -6.01 -15.83 14.43
N VAL A 181 -5.49 -15.75 15.64
CA VAL A 181 -4.24 -15.04 15.88
C VAL A 181 -3.16 -15.78 15.10
N CYS A 182 -2.53 -15.08 14.18
CA CYS A 182 -1.47 -15.70 13.39
C CYS A 182 -0.33 -14.73 13.09
N VAL A 183 0.82 -15.30 12.96
CA VAL A 183 2.02 -14.66 12.43
C VAL A 183 2.70 -15.64 11.49
N VAL A 184 3.09 -15.16 10.31
CA VAL A 184 3.91 -15.93 9.37
C VAL A 184 5.36 -15.63 9.66
N ALA A 185 6.20 -16.66 9.74
CA ALA A 185 7.64 -16.51 9.89
C ALA A 185 8.37 -17.36 8.85
N GLY A 186 9.22 -16.74 8.07
CA GLY A 186 9.97 -17.37 6.99
C GLY A 186 11.47 -17.17 7.11
N VAL A 187 12.21 -18.06 6.49
CA VAL A 187 13.67 -17.99 6.37
C VAL A 187 14.07 -17.81 4.92
N PRO A 188 15.21 -17.18 4.63
CA PRO A 188 15.75 -17.15 3.27
C PRO A 188 15.96 -18.54 2.73
N VAL A 189 15.41 -18.84 1.54
CA VAL A 189 15.59 -20.14 0.87
C VAL A 189 16.76 -20.14 -0.10
N VAL A 190 17.21 -18.95 -0.51
CA VAL A 190 18.39 -18.74 -1.38
C VAL A 190 19.30 -17.67 -0.79
N GLU A 191 20.57 -17.66 -1.21
CA GLU A 191 21.50 -16.59 -0.83
C GLU A 191 21.14 -15.29 -1.56
N PRO A 192 21.26 -14.11 -0.89
CA PRO A 192 21.06 -12.83 -1.54
C PRO A 192 22.00 -12.63 -2.73
N ARG A 193 21.48 -12.04 -3.79
CA ARG A 193 22.27 -11.69 -5.00
C ARG A 193 22.59 -10.22 -5.11
N THR A 194 22.19 -9.42 -4.14
CA THR A 194 22.56 -8.00 -4.09
C THR A 194 24.08 -7.84 -3.92
N VAL A 195 24.59 -6.67 -4.30
CA VAL A 195 26.01 -6.36 -4.14
C VAL A 195 26.43 -6.43 -2.68
N VAL A 196 27.69 -6.74 -2.45
CA VAL A 196 28.28 -6.79 -1.10
C VAL A 196 28.90 -5.43 -0.79
N ASN A 197 28.57 -4.85 0.35
CA ASN A 197 29.13 -3.58 0.80
C ASN A 197 30.57 -3.75 1.34
N LYS A 198 31.22 -2.63 1.67
CA LYS A 198 32.60 -2.62 2.19
C LYS A 198 32.77 -3.38 3.51
N LYS A 199 31.69 -3.70 4.20
CA LYS A 199 31.67 -4.49 5.46
C LYS A 199 31.46 -5.99 5.21
N GLY A 200 31.45 -6.43 3.95
CA GLY A 200 31.25 -7.84 3.57
C GLY A 200 29.79 -8.31 3.69
N ARG A 201 28.80 -7.40 3.70
CA ARG A 201 27.39 -7.75 3.83
C ARG A 201 26.60 -7.40 2.56
N HIS A 202 25.64 -8.24 2.21
CA HIS A 202 24.73 -7.99 1.11
C HIS A 202 23.88 -6.75 1.38
N VAL A 203 23.83 -5.83 0.44
CA VAL A 203 23.03 -4.62 0.52
C VAL A 203 21.54 -4.96 0.54
N CYS A 204 20.80 -4.32 1.40
CA CYS A 204 19.34 -4.32 1.49
C CYS A 204 18.90 -3.03 2.20
N MET A 205 17.60 -2.83 2.33
CA MET A 205 17.03 -1.64 2.97
C MET A 205 17.60 -1.42 4.38
N GLU A 206 17.61 -2.44 5.22
CA GLU A 206 18.06 -2.33 6.60
C GLU A 206 19.55 -2.01 6.69
N GLU A 207 20.39 -2.69 5.88
CA GLU A 207 21.84 -2.44 5.86
C GLU A 207 22.16 -1.01 5.38
N PHE A 208 21.41 -0.52 4.40
CA PHE A 208 21.51 0.86 3.94
C PHE A 208 21.12 1.85 5.05
N LEU A 209 20.01 1.61 5.75
CA LEU A 209 19.59 2.48 6.86
C LEU A 209 20.58 2.46 8.03
N PHE A 210 21.14 1.30 8.37
CA PHE A 210 22.17 1.20 9.41
C PHE A 210 23.44 1.95 9.04
N ASP A 211 23.87 1.87 7.79
CA ASP A 211 25.04 2.60 7.31
C ASP A 211 24.79 4.12 7.30
N CYS A 212 23.60 4.57 6.88
CA CYS A 212 23.18 5.97 6.98
C CYS A 212 23.13 6.46 8.42
N ALA A 213 22.49 5.69 9.31
CA ALA A 213 22.38 6.04 10.72
C ALA A 213 23.75 6.16 11.40
N ALA A 214 24.67 5.26 11.09
CA ALA A 214 26.04 5.32 11.58
C ALA A 214 26.79 6.56 11.07
N ALA A 215 26.67 6.87 9.78
CA ALA A 215 27.29 8.06 9.17
C ALA A 215 26.74 9.36 9.75
N MET A 216 25.45 9.42 10.03
CA MET A 216 24.74 10.57 10.61
C MET A 216 24.81 10.61 12.13
N LYS A 217 25.39 9.59 12.79
CA LYS A 217 25.45 9.44 14.26
C LYS A 217 24.07 9.50 14.91
N LEU A 218 23.07 8.87 14.30
CA LEU A 218 21.72 8.83 14.82
C LEU A 218 21.62 7.93 16.07
N PRO A 219 20.79 8.30 17.07
CA PRO A 219 20.54 7.44 18.23
C PRO A 219 19.78 6.18 17.83
N GLY A 220 19.81 5.14 18.66
CA GLY A 220 19.08 3.89 18.46
C GLY A 220 19.76 2.87 17.56
N PHE A 221 20.96 3.13 17.10
CA PHE A 221 21.78 2.23 16.31
C PHE A 221 23.15 2.00 16.96
N GLY A 222 23.77 0.87 16.65
CA GLY A 222 25.09 0.56 17.13
C GLY A 222 25.11 -0.40 18.33
N LYS A 223 26.22 -0.39 19.06
CA LYS A 223 26.42 -1.23 20.24
C LYS A 223 25.50 -0.80 21.39
N GLY A 224 24.82 -1.78 22.00
CA GLY A 224 23.95 -1.55 23.13
C GLY A 224 22.73 -0.66 22.82
N ALA A 225 22.36 -0.53 21.56
CA ALA A 225 21.28 0.39 21.13
C ALA A 225 19.87 -0.09 21.52
N ILE A 226 19.66 -1.39 21.65
CA ILE A 226 18.37 -1.98 21.99
C ILE A 226 18.30 -2.21 23.49
N ALA A 227 17.38 -1.52 24.18
CA ALA A 227 17.08 -1.78 25.58
C ALA A 227 16.30 -3.12 25.72
N LYS A 228 16.56 -3.84 26.82
CA LYS A 228 15.83 -5.06 27.18
C LYS A 228 14.98 -4.85 28.40
N LYS A 229 13.88 -5.60 28.53
CA LYS A 229 13.01 -5.55 29.72
C LYS A 229 13.72 -5.94 31.01
N ASP A 230 14.73 -6.80 30.93
CA ASP A 230 15.54 -7.21 32.07
C ASP A 230 16.60 -6.17 32.50
N GLY A 231 16.61 -4.99 31.90
CA GLY A 231 17.58 -3.91 32.13
C GLY A 231 18.88 -4.06 31.33
N GLY A 232 19.04 -5.15 30.60
CA GLY A 232 20.18 -5.37 29.71
C GLY A 232 20.10 -4.55 28.44
N LYS A 233 21.13 -4.71 27.60
CA LYS A 233 21.23 -4.06 26.28
C LYS A 233 21.63 -5.07 25.22
N ALA A 234 21.23 -4.81 23.98
CA ALA A 234 21.62 -5.58 22.82
C ALA A 234 22.05 -4.66 21.67
N ASP A 235 22.87 -5.19 20.78
CA ASP A 235 23.42 -4.44 19.65
C ASP A 235 22.42 -4.36 18.50
N LEU A 236 22.43 -3.27 17.74
CA LEU A 236 21.74 -3.11 16.46
C LEU A 236 22.74 -2.61 15.41
N LEU A 237 23.51 -3.54 14.86
CA LEU A 237 24.60 -3.26 13.92
C LEU A 237 24.32 -3.78 12.51
N THR A 238 23.43 -4.75 12.36
CA THR A 238 23.22 -5.50 11.13
C THR A 238 21.75 -5.90 10.95
N TYR A 239 21.38 -6.20 9.71
CA TYR A 239 20.14 -6.88 9.35
C TYR A 239 19.83 -8.08 10.25
N ASP A 240 20.81 -8.94 10.47
CA ASP A 240 20.66 -10.13 11.31
C ASP A 240 20.36 -9.78 12.78
N ASP A 241 20.92 -8.68 13.28
CA ASP A 241 20.67 -8.24 14.67
C ASP A 241 19.22 -7.82 14.85
N TRP A 242 18.65 -7.17 13.85
CA TRP A 242 17.23 -6.79 13.86
C TRP A 242 16.34 -8.04 13.84
N TYR A 243 16.49 -8.89 12.82
CA TYR A 243 15.58 -10.02 12.63
C TYR A 243 15.67 -11.07 13.73
N ALA A 244 16.84 -11.36 14.27
CA ALA A 244 16.95 -12.30 15.39
C ALA A 244 16.12 -11.83 16.60
N ARG A 245 16.20 -10.54 16.96
CA ARG A 245 15.47 -10.00 18.12
C ARG A 245 13.99 -9.80 17.84
N TYR A 246 13.64 -9.43 16.63
CA TYR A 246 12.25 -9.33 16.18
C TYR A 246 11.55 -10.70 16.24
N LEU A 247 12.17 -11.74 15.69
CA LEU A 247 11.67 -13.12 15.77
C LEU A 247 11.60 -13.61 17.23
N SER A 248 12.55 -13.21 18.08
CA SER A 248 12.52 -13.54 19.50
C SER A 248 11.32 -12.92 20.22
N ASN A 249 11.05 -11.63 19.99
CA ASN A 249 9.89 -10.95 20.57
C ASN A 249 8.58 -11.62 20.14
N VAL A 250 8.47 -12.01 18.86
CA VAL A 250 7.29 -12.71 18.35
C VAL A 250 7.17 -14.11 18.97
N ALA A 251 8.25 -14.88 19.01
CA ALA A 251 8.26 -16.22 19.58
C ALA A 251 7.95 -16.22 21.09
N GLU A 252 8.26 -15.16 21.80
CA GLU A 252 7.92 -15.02 23.22
C GLU A 252 6.41 -14.93 23.46
N GLN A 253 5.66 -14.35 22.53
CA GLN A 253 4.21 -14.22 22.61
C GLN A 253 3.46 -15.47 22.14
N CYS A 254 4.14 -16.40 21.47
CA CYS A 254 3.51 -17.63 20.99
C CYS A 254 3.33 -18.64 22.13
N ALA A 255 2.09 -18.98 22.42
CA ALA A 255 1.78 -20.07 23.34
C ALA A 255 2.04 -21.44 22.67
N ASN A 256 2.45 -22.43 23.44
CA ASN A 256 2.49 -23.84 22.99
C ASN A 256 3.30 -24.11 21.72
N LEU A 257 4.43 -23.42 21.54
CA LEU A 257 5.35 -23.76 20.46
C LEU A 257 5.85 -25.19 20.61
N PRO A 258 5.79 -26.02 19.56
CA PRO A 258 6.16 -27.43 19.63
C PRO A 258 7.67 -27.60 19.79
N LYS A 259 8.08 -28.71 20.39
CA LYS A 259 9.48 -29.11 20.41
C LYS A 259 9.94 -29.46 18.99
N VAL A 260 11.05 -28.89 18.56
CA VAL A 260 11.62 -29.13 17.22
C VAL A 260 12.35 -30.46 17.21
N THR A 261 12.02 -31.31 16.24
CA THR A 261 12.70 -32.58 15.98
C THR A 261 13.81 -32.42 14.94
N ALA A 262 14.71 -33.42 14.82
CA ALA A 262 15.70 -33.41 13.75
C ALA A 262 15.07 -33.46 12.36
N SER A 263 13.90 -34.08 12.21
CA SER A 263 13.13 -34.09 10.96
C SER A 263 12.60 -32.71 10.62
N ASP A 264 12.01 -32.00 11.59
CA ASP A 264 11.51 -30.64 11.40
C ASP A 264 12.64 -29.72 10.96
N ARG A 265 13.79 -29.80 11.63
CA ARG A 265 14.98 -28.98 11.31
C ARG A 265 15.45 -29.20 9.88
N LYS A 266 15.52 -30.47 9.46
CA LYS A 266 15.94 -30.84 8.10
C LYS A 266 14.89 -30.37 7.07
N PHE A 267 13.61 -30.60 7.34
CA PHE A 267 12.51 -30.26 6.42
C PHE A 267 12.43 -28.72 6.20
N ALA A 268 12.50 -27.95 7.25
CA ALA A 268 12.42 -26.50 7.18
C ALA A 268 13.77 -25.81 6.87
N GLY A 269 14.86 -26.55 6.68
CA GLY A 269 16.18 -25.98 6.35
C GLY A 269 16.76 -25.04 7.41
N LEU A 270 16.52 -25.31 8.70
CA LEU A 270 16.77 -24.36 9.79
C LEU A 270 18.24 -24.15 10.14
N ASP A 271 19.16 -25.02 9.71
CA ASP A 271 20.58 -24.93 10.10
C ASP A 271 21.20 -23.58 9.72
N ARG A 272 20.83 -23.06 8.55
CA ARG A 272 21.28 -21.74 8.10
C ARG A 272 20.69 -20.61 8.94
N ALA A 273 19.39 -20.65 9.20
CA ALA A 273 18.72 -19.66 10.02
C ALA A 273 19.29 -19.63 11.45
N MET A 274 19.54 -20.79 12.03
CA MET A 274 20.05 -20.89 13.39
C MET A 274 21.52 -20.46 13.52
N LYS A 275 22.32 -20.51 12.45
CA LYS A 275 23.66 -19.87 12.43
C LYS A 275 23.56 -18.35 12.61
N MET A 276 22.51 -17.74 12.08
CA MET A 276 22.25 -16.30 12.25
C MET A 276 21.66 -15.99 13.63
N VAL A 277 20.64 -16.74 14.05
CA VAL A 277 19.84 -16.47 15.25
C VAL A 277 20.64 -16.75 16.54
N SER A 278 21.26 -17.93 16.63
CA SER A 278 21.85 -18.43 17.90
C SER A 278 22.93 -17.52 18.51
N PRO A 279 23.82 -16.88 17.75
CA PRO A 279 24.84 -16.00 18.33
C PRO A 279 24.29 -14.70 18.95
N ARG A 280 23.05 -14.35 18.66
CA ARG A 280 22.42 -13.07 19.01
C ARG A 280 21.39 -13.16 20.14
N LEU A 281 21.04 -14.38 20.51
CA LEU A 281 19.97 -14.68 21.47
C LEU A 281 20.51 -15.60 22.56
N THR A 282 19.81 -15.66 23.69
CA THR A 282 20.03 -16.69 24.68
C THR A 282 19.61 -18.08 24.11
N LYS A 283 20.11 -19.16 24.71
CA LYS A 283 19.75 -20.52 24.30
C LYS A 283 18.24 -20.76 24.34
N ALA A 284 17.56 -20.20 25.35
CA ALA A 284 16.12 -20.35 25.50
C ALA A 284 15.34 -19.59 24.42
N GLU A 285 15.74 -18.35 24.14
CA GLU A 285 15.14 -17.54 23.06
C GLU A 285 15.37 -18.18 21.68
N ALA A 286 16.59 -18.63 21.41
CA ALA A 286 16.94 -19.30 20.16
C ALA A 286 16.10 -20.56 19.94
N ALA A 287 15.83 -21.36 20.98
CA ALA A 287 14.98 -22.55 20.88
C ALA A 287 13.52 -22.20 20.55
N LYS A 288 12.99 -21.12 21.09
CA LYS A 288 11.62 -20.64 20.75
C LYS A 288 11.56 -20.14 19.31
N VAL A 289 12.57 -19.37 18.86
CA VAL A 289 12.66 -18.89 17.47
C VAL A 289 12.77 -20.10 16.51
N GLU A 290 13.57 -21.09 16.84
CA GLU A 290 13.65 -22.33 16.05
C GLU A 290 12.29 -23.02 15.92
N ALA A 291 11.54 -23.11 17.01
CA ALA A 291 10.20 -23.70 17.00
C ALA A 291 9.22 -22.90 16.13
N LEU A 292 9.24 -21.56 16.21
CA LEU A 292 8.44 -20.67 15.37
C LEU A 292 8.76 -20.89 13.89
N LEU A 293 10.04 -20.87 13.53
CA LEU A 293 10.50 -21.01 12.14
C LEU A 293 10.23 -22.42 11.59
N SER A 294 10.28 -23.47 12.43
CA SER A 294 10.02 -24.87 12.01
C SER A 294 8.59 -25.08 11.51
N ARG A 295 7.67 -24.21 11.91
CA ARG A 295 6.24 -24.26 11.55
C ARG A 295 5.85 -23.20 10.51
N GLY A 296 6.79 -22.39 10.07
CA GLY A 296 6.50 -21.26 9.17
C GLY A 296 5.68 -20.16 9.84
N GLY A 297 5.63 -20.14 11.18
CA GLY A 297 4.89 -19.17 11.96
C GLY A 297 4.16 -19.76 13.15
N TYR A 298 3.21 -19.00 13.67
CA TYR A 298 2.31 -19.40 14.76
C TYR A 298 0.87 -19.15 14.35
N TYR A 299 0.03 -20.10 14.66
CA TYR A 299 -1.41 -20.04 14.42
C TYR A 299 -2.10 -20.56 15.66
N ASP A 300 -2.95 -19.74 16.29
CA ASP A 300 -3.82 -20.27 17.33
C ASP A 300 -4.98 -21.04 16.68
N GLU A 301 -5.45 -22.07 17.35
CA GLU A 301 -6.55 -22.91 16.91
C GLU A 301 -7.69 -22.94 17.93
N PRO A 302 -8.22 -21.78 18.37
CA PRO A 302 -9.34 -21.78 19.27
C PRO A 302 -10.58 -22.30 18.54
N GLU A 303 -11.41 -23.08 19.23
CA GLU A 303 -12.72 -23.44 18.71
C GLU A 303 -13.58 -22.18 18.61
N ARG A 304 -13.85 -21.73 17.39
CA ARG A 304 -14.55 -20.50 17.10
C ARG A 304 -15.92 -20.69 16.48
N TYR A 305 -16.37 -21.93 16.39
CA TYR A 305 -17.67 -22.30 15.83
C TYR A 305 -18.49 -23.08 16.85
N ASN A 306 -19.64 -22.53 17.22
CA ASN A 306 -20.52 -23.14 18.22
C ASN A 306 -21.63 -24.03 17.62
N GLY A 307 -21.52 -24.42 16.36
CA GLY A 307 -22.53 -25.15 15.62
C GLY A 307 -23.49 -24.28 14.80
N ASN A 308 -23.67 -23.00 15.16
CA ASN A 308 -24.51 -22.06 14.46
C ASN A 308 -23.76 -20.83 13.93
N PHE A 309 -22.86 -20.28 14.76
CA PHE A 309 -22.12 -19.05 14.42
C PHE A 309 -20.63 -19.21 14.64
N MET A 310 -19.86 -18.50 13.82
CA MET A 310 -18.45 -18.29 14.07
C MET A 310 -18.29 -17.28 15.21
N PHE A 311 -17.53 -17.68 16.22
CA PHE A 311 -17.22 -16.83 17.35
C PHE A 311 -15.83 -16.21 17.21
N ASN A 312 -15.75 -14.99 16.67
CA ASN A 312 -14.49 -14.31 16.40
C ASN A 312 -14.08 -13.27 17.47
N GLY A 313 -14.75 -13.24 18.61
CA GLY A 313 -14.41 -12.40 19.75
C GLY A 313 -14.70 -10.90 19.58
N GLY A 314 -15.18 -10.45 18.43
CA GLY A 314 -15.22 -9.05 18.01
C GLY A 314 -16.59 -8.41 17.96
N GLY A 315 -17.53 -8.73 18.70
CA GLY A 315 -18.85 -8.07 18.68
C GLY A 315 -19.92 -8.90 17.97
N LYS A 316 -21.05 -8.96 18.60
CA LYS A 316 -22.18 -9.83 18.24
C LYS A 316 -23.26 -9.11 17.44
N TYR A 317 -23.05 -7.84 17.09
CA TYR A 317 -24.05 -7.05 16.37
C TYR A 317 -23.39 -6.01 15.47
N LEU A 318 -24.07 -5.71 14.39
CA LEU A 318 -23.69 -4.66 13.47
C LEU A 318 -24.26 -3.32 13.92
N GLN A 319 -23.44 -2.30 13.93
CA GLN A 319 -23.91 -0.94 14.17
C GLN A 319 -24.49 -0.34 12.88
N PHE A 320 -25.78 -0.06 12.87
CA PHE A 320 -26.42 0.73 11.82
C PHE A 320 -26.08 2.21 11.95
N PHE A 321 -25.94 2.69 13.16
CA PHE A 321 -25.45 4.03 13.48
C PHE A 321 -24.14 3.91 14.28
N ASN A 322 -23.10 4.56 13.80
CA ASN A 322 -21.82 4.62 14.51
C ASN A 322 -21.64 6.01 15.13
N PRO A 323 -21.74 6.15 16.46
CA PRO A 323 -21.66 7.45 17.14
C PRO A 323 -20.25 8.07 17.07
N ALA A 324 -19.21 7.29 16.83
CA ALA A 324 -17.86 7.81 16.68
C ALA A 324 -17.66 8.56 15.35
N MET A 325 -18.45 8.26 14.34
CA MET A 325 -18.32 8.90 13.02
C MET A 325 -18.67 10.40 13.04
N PRO A 326 -19.80 10.85 13.60
CA PRO A 326 -20.12 12.28 13.69
C PRO A 326 -19.17 13.08 14.59
N ALA A 327 -18.40 12.42 15.46
CA ALA A 327 -17.37 13.08 16.25
C ALA A 327 -16.16 13.49 15.42
N ILE A 328 -15.97 12.86 14.23
CA ILE A 328 -14.92 13.18 13.29
C ILE A 328 -15.46 14.22 12.29
N ARG A 329 -14.65 15.20 12.00
CA ARG A 329 -15.02 16.26 11.06
C ARG A 329 -14.24 16.11 9.77
N HIS A 330 -14.94 16.32 8.67
CA HIS A 330 -14.30 16.42 7.36
C HIS A 330 -13.31 17.58 7.39
N CYS A 331 -12.08 17.29 7.09
CA CYS A 331 -10.95 18.21 7.30
C CYS A 331 -11.11 19.54 6.57
N TYR A 332 -11.66 19.53 5.37
CA TYR A 332 -11.83 20.74 4.57
C TYR A 332 -13.08 21.55 4.95
N SER A 333 -14.24 20.86 5.02
CA SER A 333 -15.53 21.56 5.21
C SER A 333 -15.88 21.80 6.69
N GLY A 334 -15.20 21.13 7.63
CA GLY A 334 -15.55 21.14 9.04
C GLY A 334 -16.86 20.42 9.39
N LYS A 335 -17.55 19.85 8.39
CA LYS A 335 -18.81 19.11 8.61
C LYS A 335 -18.55 17.77 9.27
N PRO A 336 -19.43 17.30 10.18
CA PRO A 336 -19.33 15.98 10.75
C PRO A 336 -19.52 14.92 9.67
N TYR A 337 -18.83 13.78 9.82
CA TYR A 337 -19.12 12.61 8.99
C TYR A 337 -20.50 12.05 9.34
N PRO A 338 -21.21 11.45 8.37
CA PRO A 338 -22.48 10.80 8.66
C PRO A 338 -22.29 9.58 9.56
N GLY A 339 -23.12 9.44 10.58
CA GLY A 339 -23.12 8.28 11.47
C GLY A 339 -23.81 7.05 10.90
N VAL A 340 -24.39 7.17 9.70
CA VAL A 340 -25.04 6.11 8.93
C VAL A 340 -24.47 6.03 7.53
N PRO A 341 -24.55 4.89 6.84
CA PRO A 341 -24.22 4.83 5.44
C PRO A 341 -25.12 5.75 4.62
N VAL A 342 -24.53 6.55 3.75
CA VAL A 342 -25.29 7.43 2.83
C VAL A 342 -25.01 7.00 1.40
N LEU A 343 -26.08 7.05 0.57
CA LEU A 343 -25.97 7.01 -0.87
C LEU A 343 -25.89 8.45 -1.37
N ASP A 344 -24.74 8.83 -1.88
CA ASP A 344 -24.50 10.20 -2.33
C ASP A 344 -23.92 10.18 -3.76
N GLU A 345 -24.15 11.24 -4.50
CA GLU A 345 -23.50 11.46 -5.78
C GLU A 345 -22.01 11.70 -5.56
N PRO A 346 -21.12 11.20 -6.43
CA PRO A 346 -19.70 11.49 -6.34
C PRO A 346 -19.44 13.00 -6.29
N ARG A 347 -18.64 13.43 -5.33
CA ARG A 347 -18.33 14.84 -5.06
C ARG A 347 -16.84 15.12 -5.17
N PHE A 348 -16.53 16.34 -5.57
CA PHE A 348 -15.22 16.93 -5.41
C PHE A 348 -14.99 17.35 -3.96
N PHE A 349 -13.76 17.69 -3.66
CA PHE A 349 -13.33 18.05 -2.32
C PHE A 349 -14.05 19.29 -1.75
N ASN A 350 -14.45 20.24 -2.61
CA ASN A 350 -15.26 21.41 -2.23
C ASN A 350 -16.74 21.09 -1.96
N GLY A 351 -17.16 19.83 -2.20
CA GLY A 351 -18.53 19.36 -2.04
C GLY A 351 -19.41 19.48 -3.29
N ASP A 352 -18.92 20.02 -4.40
CA ASP A 352 -19.64 20.04 -5.67
C ASP A 352 -19.78 18.61 -6.21
N SER A 353 -20.93 18.29 -6.80
CA SER A 353 -21.10 17.01 -7.51
C SER A 353 -20.26 16.96 -8.79
N TRP A 354 -19.81 15.76 -9.17
CA TRP A 354 -19.07 15.59 -10.43
C TRP A 354 -19.91 16.00 -11.63
N SER A 355 -21.24 15.76 -11.60
CA SER A 355 -22.16 16.09 -12.68
C SER A 355 -22.27 17.60 -12.95
N LYS A 356 -21.95 18.45 -11.97
CA LYS A 356 -21.90 19.90 -12.12
C LYS A 356 -20.74 20.35 -13.03
N HIS A 357 -19.63 19.59 -13.04
CA HIS A 357 -18.41 19.92 -13.79
C HIS A 357 -18.22 19.04 -15.03
N TRP A 358 -18.69 17.81 -15.01
CA TRP A 358 -18.49 16.82 -16.06
C TRP A 358 -19.80 16.33 -16.63
N SER A 359 -20.11 16.77 -17.85
CA SER A 359 -21.37 16.46 -18.53
C SER A 359 -21.44 15.00 -18.96
N LYS A 360 -22.57 14.34 -18.67
CA LYS A 360 -22.87 13.00 -19.24
C LYS A 360 -23.00 13.00 -20.77
N LYS A 361 -23.21 14.16 -21.40
CA LYS A 361 -23.21 14.28 -22.86
C LYS A 361 -21.81 14.10 -23.42
N ASP A 362 -20.82 14.68 -22.75
CA ASP A 362 -19.42 14.66 -23.21
C ASP A 362 -18.71 13.36 -22.77
N PHE A 363 -19.10 12.80 -21.62
CA PHE A 363 -18.53 11.58 -21.04
C PHE A 363 -19.64 10.60 -20.65
N PRO A 364 -20.24 9.91 -21.66
CA PRO A 364 -21.47 9.11 -21.44
C PRO A 364 -21.25 7.75 -20.80
N LEU A 365 -20.01 7.32 -20.62
CA LEU A 365 -19.64 6.01 -20.10
C LEU A 365 -18.98 6.14 -18.72
N LEU A 366 -19.08 5.09 -17.91
CA LEU A 366 -18.43 5.00 -16.62
C LEU A 366 -17.33 3.93 -16.66
N MET A 367 -16.09 4.36 -16.45
CA MET A 367 -14.95 3.46 -16.42
C MET A 367 -14.73 2.90 -15.01
N SER A 368 -14.46 1.61 -14.94
CA SER A 368 -14.01 0.91 -13.74
C SER A 368 -12.76 0.09 -14.02
N SER A 369 -11.81 0.10 -13.12
CA SER A 369 -10.66 -0.81 -13.20
C SER A 369 -10.90 -2.04 -12.35
N PHE A 370 -10.28 -3.16 -12.75
CA PHE A 370 -10.32 -4.40 -11.98
C PHE A 370 -8.94 -5.07 -11.96
N LYS A 371 -8.73 -5.91 -10.94
CA LYS A 371 -7.47 -6.66 -10.80
C LYS A 371 -7.53 -7.96 -11.60
N PRO A 372 -6.66 -8.16 -12.61
CA PRO A 372 -6.59 -9.41 -13.34
C PRO A 372 -5.87 -10.48 -12.52
N ILE A 373 -6.11 -11.77 -12.83
CA ILE A 373 -5.55 -12.89 -12.08
C ILE A 373 -4.03 -12.97 -12.22
N LEU A 374 -3.51 -12.83 -13.46
CA LEU A 374 -2.10 -13.07 -13.79
C LEU A 374 -1.22 -11.80 -13.68
N ARG A 375 -1.81 -10.64 -13.43
CA ARG A 375 -1.06 -9.39 -13.46
C ARG A 375 -1.22 -8.61 -12.15
N SER A 376 -0.13 -7.99 -11.73
CA SER A 376 -0.06 -7.06 -10.61
C SER A 376 0.96 -5.98 -10.94
N ASN A 377 1.13 -5.00 -10.07
CA ASN A 377 2.10 -3.92 -10.29
C ASN A 377 3.55 -4.40 -10.46
N TYR A 378 3.86 -5.64 -10.04
CA TYR A 378 5.21 -6.21 -10.12
C TYR A 378 5.33 -7.36 -11.13
N SER A 379 4.22 -7.94 -11.57
CA SER A 379 4.23 -9.15 -12.40
C SER A 379 4.77 -8.94 -13.81
N VAL A 380 4.92 -7.69 -14.25
CA VAL A 380 5.57 -7.35 -15.53
C VAL A 380 7.04 -7.79 -15.55
N ALA A 381 7.67 -7.91 -14.40
CA ALA A 381 9.02 -8.46 -14.26
C ALA A 381 9.08 -9.99 -14.51
N PHE A 382 7.96 -10.69 -14.45
CA PHE A 382 7.85 -12.13 -14.64
C PHE A 382 7.52 -12.46 -16.10
N ALA A 383 8.47 -13.06 -16.82
CA ALA A 383 8.34 -13.34 -18.25
C ALA A 383 7.07 -14.13 -18.57
N HIS A 384 6.81 -15.22 -17.86
CA HIS A 384 5.63 -16.08 -18.11
C HIS A 384 4.29 -15.35 -17.93
N CYS A 385 4.17 -14.47 -16.95
CA CYS A 385 2.95 -13.66 -16.81
C CYS A 385 2.75 -12.71 -17.99
N THR A 386 3.84 -12.17 -18.52
CA THR A 386 3.83 -11.26 -19.67
C THR A 386 3.54 -12.01 -20.96
N GLU A 387 4.05 -13.23 -21.14
CA GLU A 387 3.79 -14.10 -22.30
C GLU A 387 2.30 -14.51 -22.38
N ILE A 388 1.70 -14.91 -21.24
CA ILE A 388 0.30 -15.36 -21.19
C ILE A 388 -0.66 -14.18 -21.32
N SER A 389 -0.32 -13.03 -20.75
CA SER A 389 -1.19 -11.85 -20.69
C SER A 389 -0.41 -10.58 -21.01
N PRO A 390 -0.07 -10.35 -22.30
CA PRO A 390 0.81 -9.25 -22.72
C PRO A 390 0.14 -7.87 -22.63
N GLU A 391 -1.18 -7.80 -22.85
CA GLU A 391 -1.94 -6.55 -22.85
C GLU A 391 -3.33 -6.71 -22.22
N ASN A 392 -3.92 -5.60 -21.81
CA ASN A 392 -5.32 -5.52 -21.41
C ASN A 392 -6.18 -4.97 -22.54
N PHE A 393 -7.50 -5.17 -22.41
CA PHE A 393 -8.49 -4.71 -23.37
C PHE A 393 -9.40 -3.66 -22.75
N VAL A 394 -9.98 -2.82 -23.62
CA VAL A 394 -11.07 -1.91 -23.28
C VAL A 394 -12.38 -2.69 -23.42
N GLN A 395 -12.86 -3.25 -22.31
CA GLN A 395 -14.03 -4.13 -22.31
C GLN A 395 -15.31 -3.31 -22.20
N VAL A 396 -16.26 -3.58 -23.09
CA VAL A 396 -17.59 -2.96 -23.09
C VAL A 396 -18.65 -4.00 -23.47
N HIS A 397 -19.89 -3.79 -23.05
CA HIS A 397 -21.01 -4.60 -23.51
C HIS A 397 -21.23 -4.44 -25.01
N SER A 398 -21.60 -5.51 -25.72
CA SER A 398 -21.85 -5.48 -27.18
C SER A 398 -22.87 -4.43 -27.61
N ALA A 399 -23.95 -4.23 -26.82
CA ALA A 399 -24.92 -3.18 -27.09
C ALA A 399 -24.32 -1.76 -26.98
N THR A 400 -23.37 -1.54 -26.04
CA THR A 400 -22.64 -0.28 -25.92
C THR A 400 -21.76 -0.05 -27.12
N ALA A 401 -20.98 -1.07 -27.55
CA ALA A 401 -20.15 -1.00 -28.75
C ALA A 401 -20.97 -0.65 -29.98
N LYS A 402 -22.10 -1.36 -30.22
CA LYS A 402 -23.03 -1.12 -31.33
C LYS A 402 -23.55 0.31 -31.33
N LYS A 403 -23.99 0.83 -30.16
CA LYS A 403 -24.49 2.20 -30.03
C LYS A 403 -23.43 3.26 -30.39
N LEU A 404 -22.16 2.96 -30.15
CA LEU A 404 -21.04 3.83 -30.47
C LEU A 404 -20.45 3.61 -31.89
N GLY A 405 -21.03 2.71 -32.68
CA GLY A 405 -20.51 2.35 -34.00
C GLY A 405 -19.14 1.62 -33.94
N LEU A 406 -18.86 0.96 -32.83
CA LEU A 406 -17.62 0.23 -32.57
C LEU A 406 -17.86 -1.29 -32.66
N LYS A 407 -16.77 -2.04 -32.93
CA LYS A 407 -16.77 -3.51 -32.95
C LYS A 407 -15.54 -4.07 -32.26
N LYS A 408 -15.61 -5.32 -31.84
CA LYS A 408 -14.47 -6.05 -31.27
C LYS A 408 -13.25 -5.95 -32.17
N GLY A 409 -12.09 -5.62 -31.60
CA GLY A 409 -10.83 -5.44 -32.30
C GLY A 409 -10.56 -4.01 -32.77
N ASP A 410 -11.54 -3.10 -32.71
CA ASP A 410 -11.29 -1.69 -33.06
C ASP A 410 -10.28 -1.09 -32.08
N LYS A 411 -9.39 -0.27 -32.62
CA LYS A 411 -8.50 0.57 -31.82
C LYS A 411 -9.26 1.80 -31.37
N VAL A 412 -9.26 2.05 -30.08
CA VAL A 412 -10.02 3.15 -29.46
C VAL A 412 -9.13 4.02 -28.60
N ARG A 413 -9.46 5.32 -28.55
CA ARG A 413 -8.91 6.26 -27.57
C ARG A 413 -9.91 6.40 -26.43
N ILE A 414 -9.44 6.25 -25.20
CA ILE A 414 -10.19 6.48 -23.98
C ILE A 414 -9.87 7.90 -23.51
N VAL A 415 -10.88 8.71 -23.30
CA VAL A 415 -10.75 10.11 -22.87
C VAL A 415 -11.61 10.33 -21.63
N SER A 416 -11.00 10.80 -20.55
CA SER A 416 -11.68 11.30 -19.35
C SER A 416 -11.62 12.84 -19.31
N PRO A 417 -12.32 13.53 -18.39
CA PRO A 417 -12.44 15.00 -18.43
C PRO A 417 -11.10 15.76 -18.45
N ASN A 418 -10.14 15.34 -17.64
CA ASN A 418 -8.83 15.99 -17.54
C ASN A 418 -7.69 15.02 -17.21
N GLY A 419 -7.94 13.70 -17.34
CA GLY A 419 -6.89 12.67 -17.24
C GLY A 419 -6.09 12.58 -18.52
N THR A 420 -5.03 11.79 -18.50
CA THR A 420 -4.20 11.51 -19.68
C THR A 420 -4.91 10.52 -20.59
N PRO A 421 -5.25 10.88 -21.85
CA PRO A 421 -5.86 9.94 -22.77
C PRO A 421 -4.96 8.75 -23.08
N ALA A 422 -5.56 7.58 -23.25
CA ALA A 422 -4.84 6.35 -23.61
C ALA A 422 -5.51 5.65 -24.81
N GLN A 423 -4.78 4.73 -25.44
CA GLN A 423 -5.26 3.94 -26.57
C GLN A 423 -5.26 2.47 -26.18
N GLY A 424 -6.29 1.74 -26.62
CA GLY A 424 -6.40 0.29 -26.38
C GLY A 424 -7.24 -0.39 -27.44
N ILE A 425 -7.31 -1.70 -27.35
CA ILE A 425 -8.11 -2.55 -28.25
C ILE A 425 -9.46 -2.83 -27.58
N LEU A 426 -10.55 -2.60 -28.33
CA LEU A 426 -11.90 -2.86 -27.86
C LEU A 426 -12.18 -4.37 -27.79
N TYR A 427 -12.75 -4.79 -26.69
CA TYR A 427 -13.27 -6.14 -26.50
C TYR A 427 -14.76 -6.08 -26.09
N CYS A 428 -15.60 -6.82 -26.77
CA CYS A 428 -17.01 -6.95 -26.43
C CYS A 428 -17.19 -8.09 -25.43
N ASP A 429 -17.80 -7.80 -24.28
CA ASP A 429 -17.98 -8.73 -23.18
C ASP A 429 -19.39 -8.55 -22.59
N GLU A 430 -20.21 -9.58 -22.66
CA GLU A 430 -21.58 -9.56 -22.14
C GLU A 430 -21.66 -9.52 -20.61
N GLY A 431 -20.57 -9.80 -19.91
CA GLY A 431 -20.43 -9.64 -18.46
C GLY A 431 -20.22 -8.19 -18.01
N VAL A 432 -19.96 -7.26 -18.94
CA VAL A 432 -19.85 -5.83 -18.64
C VAL A 432 -21.23 -5.16 -18.72
N ALA A 433 -21.61 -4.38 -17.73
CA ALA A 433 -22.88 -3.66 -17.75
C ALA A 433 -22.97 -2.67 -18.93
N PRO A 434 -24.13 -2.53 -19.61
CA PRO A 434 -24.32 -1.49 -20.62
C PRO A 434 -24.00 -0.09 -20.09
N GLY A 435 -23.19 0.67 -20.82
CA GLY A 435 -22.72 2.00 -20.40
C GLY A 435 -21.47 1.99 -19.53
N ALA A 436 -20.96 0.83 -19.15
CA ALA A 436 -19.69 0.71 -18.45
C ALA A 436 -18.51 0.41 -19.41
N VAL A 437 -17.30 0.81 -18.98
CA VAL A 437 -16.02 0.45 -19.57
C VAL A 437 -15.17 -0.20 -18.50
N CYS A 438 -14.76 -1.45 -18.69
CA CYS A 438 -13.91 -2.16 -17.75
C CYS A 438 -12.52 -2.36 -18.34
N ILE A 439 -11.48 -1.99 -17.58
CA ILE A 439 -10.08 -2.12 -18.00
C ILE A 439 -9.28 -2.72 -16.85
N ALA A 440 -8.60 -3.84 -17.11
CA ALA A 440 -7.72 -4.45 -16.13
C ALA A 440 -6.54 -3.52 -15.83
N HIS A 441 -6.18 -3.32 -14.56
CA HIS A 441 -4.96 -2.58 -14.24
C HIS A 441 -3.69 -3.47 -14.37
N ALA A 442 -2.50 -2.89 -14.13
CA ALA A 442 -1.20 -3.53 -14.24
C ALA A 442 -0.71 -3.80 -15.67
N TYR A 443 -0.96 -2.87 -16.58
CA TYR A 443 -0.50 -2.85 -17.97
C TYR A 443 -0.05 -1.45 -18.38
N GLY A 444 0.54 -1.32 -19.57
CA GLY A 444 1.01 -0.02 -20.08
C GLY A 444 2.19 0.54 -19.30
N HIS A 445 3.15 -0.31 -18.96
CA HIS A 445 4.35 0.05 -18.23
C HIS A 445 5.35 0.83 -19.08
N TRP A 446 6.08 1.78 -18.47
CA TRP A 446 7.21 2.48 -19.10
C TRP A 446 8.53 2.29 -18.32
N ALA A 447 8.52 1.40 -17.32
CA ALA A 447 9.70 0.91 -16.61
C ALA A 447 9.63 -0.62 -16.48
N TYR A 448 10.25 -1.23 -15.48
CA TYR A 448 10.37 -2.70 -15.36
C TYR A 448 10.98 -3.37 -16.61
N GLY A 449 11.89 -2.67 -17.30
CA GLY A 449 12.46 -3.16 -18.54
C GLY A 449 11.50 -3.08 -19.75
N ALA A 450 10.47 -2.23 -19.73
CA ALA A 450 9.62 -1.94 -20.88
C ALA A 450 10.32 -1.02 -21.90
N GLU A 451 11.18 -0.13 -21.42
CA GLU A 451 11.97 0.82 -22.22
C GLU A 451 13.47 0.70 -21.91
N ASP A 452 14.31 1.19 -22.83
CA ASP A 452 15.74 1.33 -22.63
C ASP A 452 16.02 2.27 -21.43
N ARG A 453 16.99 1.92 -20.59
CA ARG A 453 17.45 2.75 -19.48
C ARG A 453 18.99 2.81 -19.47
N ILE A 454 19.50 3.90 -18.94
CA ILE A 454 20.94 4.03 -18.68
C ILE A 454 21.12 4.07 -17.15
N VAL A 455 21.89 3.12 -16.63
CA VAL A 455 22.22 3.02 -15.20
C VAL A 455 23.75 2.94 -15.11
N ASP A 456 24.35 3.84 -14.35
CA ASP A 456 25.81 3.95 -14.21
C ASP A 456 26.56 3.95 -15.58
N GLY A 457 25.99 4.68 -16.56
CA GLY A 457 26.54 4.76 -17.91
C GLY A 457 26.32 3.50 -18.78
N LYS A 458 25.70 2.44 -18.27
CA LYS A 458 25.42 1.21 -19.03
C LYS A 458 23.97 1.21 -19.53
N LYS A 459 23.80 0.87 -20.81
CA LYS A 459 22.49 0.70 -21.41
C LYS A 459 21.89 -0.65 -20.98
N LEU A 460 20.69 -0.59 -20.37
CA LEU A 460 19.82 -1.73 -20.11
C LEU A 460 18.73 -1.73 -21.19
N PRO A 461 18.68 -2.74 -22.09
CA PRO A 461 17.72 -2.75 -23.19
C PRO A 461 16.30 -3.03 -22.69
N GLY A 462 15.33 -2.35 -23.28
CA GLY A 462 13.91 -2.56 -23.01
C GLY A 462 13.32 -3.72 -23.83
N ILE A 463 12.27 -4.31 -23.31
CA ILE A 463 11.45 -5.35 -23.94
C ILE A 463 10.07 -4.76 -24.23
N LYS A 464 9.81 -4.37 -25.48
CA LYS A 464 8.56 -3.70 -25.88
C LYS A 464 7.29 -4.42 -25.46
N ALA A 465 7.28 -5.76 -25.42
CA ALA A 465 6.14 -6.54 -24.95
C ALA A 465 5.73 -6.24 -23.50
N ARG A 466 6.61 -5.67 -22.69
CA ARG A 466 6.31 -5.25 -21.32
C ARG A 466 5.54 -3.93 -21.25
N ALA A 467 5.57 -3.11 -22.30
CA ALA A 467 4.82 -1.87 -22.42
C ALA A 467 3.37 -2.05 -22.90
N GLY A 468 2.94 -3.28 -23.22
CA GLY A 468 1.62 -3.56 -23.79
C GLY A 468 0.44 -3.11 -22.92
N GLY A 469 -0.63 -2.67 -23.59
CA GLY A 469 -1.89 -2.29 -22.99
C GLY A 469 -1.97 -0.86 -22.45
N VAL A 470 -2.96 -0.61 -21.61
CA VAL A 470 -3.36 0.70 -21.10
C VAL A 470 -2.98 0.85 -19.63
N ALA A 471 -2.25 1.90 -19.28
CA ALA A 471 -2.03 2.33 -17.89
C ALA A 471 -3.28 3.05 -17.37
N VAL A 472 -4.22 2.30 -16.83
CA VAL A 472 -5.58 2.80 -16.50
C VAL A 472 -5.59 3.91 -15.43
N ASN A 473 -4.62 3.91 -14.52
CA ASN A 473 -4.58 4.91 -13.44
C ASN A 473 -4.35 6.34 -13.96
N HIS A 474 -3.69 6.49 -15.09
CA HIS A 474 -3.44 7.79 -15.72
C HIS A 474 -4.67 8.37 -16.42
N LEU A 475 -5.66 7.53 -16.74
CA LEU A 475 -6.96 7.98 -17.24
C LEU A 475 -7.80 8.68 -16.18
N VAL A 476 -7.53 8.43 -14.89
CA VAL A 476 -8.31 9.04 -13.81
C VAL A 476 -8.04 10.54 -13.76
N PRO A 477 -9.10 11.38 -13.84
CA PRO A 477 -8.96 12.82 -13.79
C PRO A 477 -8.45 13.32 -12.44
N TYR A 478 -8.00 14.55 -12.39
CA TYR A 478 -7.72 15.26 -11.15
C TYR A 478 -8.94 16.11 -10.71
N ASP A 479 -8.97 16.48 -9.43
CA ASP A 479 -10.01 17.33 -8.87
C ASP A 479 -9.82 18.80 -9.33
N PRO A 480 -10.72 19.34 -10.19
CA PRO A 480 -10.58 20.71 -10.71
C PRO A 480 -10.94 21.79 -9.68
N THR A 481 -11.51 21.42 -8.54
CA THR A 481 -11.95 22.35 -7.50
C THR A 481 -10.89 22.65 -6.45
N ARG A 482 -9.81 21.87 -6.45
CA ARG A 482 -8.70 22.05 -5.51
C ARG A 482 -7.71 23.10 -6.03
N PRO A 483 -7.29 24.05 -5.18
CA PRO A 483 -6.21 24.97 -5.53
C PRO A 483 -4.87 24.22 -5.63
N GLY A 484 -3.90 24.87 -6.26
CA GLY A 484 -2.57 24.31 -6.46
C GLY A 484 -2.27 23.96 -7.92
N LYS A 485 -1.04 23.50 -8.17
CA LYS A 485 -0.58 23.15 -9.53
C LYS A 485 -1.15 21.81 -10.00
N VAL A 486 -1.34 20.91 -9.06
CA VAL A 486 -1.86 19.57 -9.25
C VAL A 486 -2.75 19.14 -8.09
N SER A 487 -3.63 18.19 -8.32
CA SER A 487 -4.49 17.60 -7.30
C SER A 487 -4.75 16.14 -7.63
N ALA A 488 -5.15 15.34 -6.65
CA ALA A 488 -5.69 14.01 -6.89
C ALA A 488 -7.22 14.02 -6.84
N LEU A 489 -7.85 13.06 -7.50
CA LEU A 489 -9.28 12.81 -7.37
C LEU A 489 -9.50 11.77 -6.30
N ASN A 490 -10.07 12.19 -5.18
CA ASN A 490 -10.32 11.34 -4.03
C ASN A 490 -11.80 11.25 -3.71
N ASP A 491 -12.18 10.17 -3.06
CA ASP A 491 -13.51 10.03 -2.48
C ASP A 491 -13.73 11.10 -1.41
N TYR A 492 -14.86 11.77 -1.47
CA TYR A 492 -15.19 12.90 -0.58
C TYR A 492 -15.21 12.48 0.89
N TRP A 493 -15.71 11.29 1.21
CA TRP A 493 -15.88 10.84 2.58
C TRP A 493 -14.68 10.06 3.13
N ALA A 494 -14.09 9.20 2.30
CA ALA A 494 -13.01 8.31 2.73
C ALA A 494 -11.62 8.78 2.28
N ALA A 495 -11.57 9.81 1.43
CA ALA A 495 -10.36 10.34 0.81
C ALA A 495 -9.48 9.30 0.09
N GLY A 496 -10.01 8.12 -0.19
CA GLY A 496 -9.34 7.12 -1.00
C GLY A 496 -9.24 7.54 -2.47
N ASN A 497 -8.22 7.13 -3.17
CA ASN A 497 -8.10 7.38 -4.62
C ASN A 497 -9.28 6.80 -5.39
N CYS A 498 -9.92 7.63 -6.20
CA CYS A 498 -10.98 7.19 -7.10
C CYS A 498 -10.42 6.35 -8.25
N ARG A 499 -11.03 5.19 -8.51
CA ARG A 499 -10.66 4.27 -9.60
C ARG A 499 -11.85 3.65 -10.31
N THR A 500 -13.04 3.91 -9.82
CA THR A 500 -14.30 3.30 -10.28
C THR A 500 -15.33 4.38 -10.51
N GLY A 501 -16.16 4.20 -11.53
CA GLY A 501 -17.19 5.17 -11.89
C GLY A 501 -16.66 6.44 -12.55
N ILE A 502 -15.46 6.41 -13.11
CA ILE A 502 -14.82 7.55 -13.77
C ILE A 502 -15.52 7.85 -15.09
N PRO A 503 -16.02 9.09 -15.30
CA PRO A 503 -16.66 9.48 -16.57
C PRO A 503 -15.65 9.43 -17.72
N VAL A 504 -16.01 8.74 -18.81
CA VAL A 504 -15.17 8.62 -20.01
C VAL A 504 -15.99 8.63 -21.28
N ARG A 505 -15.32 8.90 -22.42
CA ARG A 505 -15.81 8.60 -23.76
C ARG A 505 -14.79 7.76 -24.51
N LEU A 506 -15.29 7.01 -25.49
CA LEU A 506 -14.48 6.23 -26.43
C LEU A 506 -14.55 6.87 -27.81
N GLU A 507 -13.40 7.03 -28.44
CA GLU A 507 -13.25 7.53 -29.79
C GLU A 507 -12.60 6.44 -30.66
N LYS A 508 -13.14 6.18 -31.84
CA LYS A 508 -12.48 5.28 -32.80
C LYS A 508 -11.22 5.95 -33.37
N ILE A 509 -10.13 5.18 -33.53
CA ILE A 509 -8.88 5.63 -34.14
C ILE A 509 -8.71 4.97 -35.50
#